data_1618d4e0ba23efe4561b060dbdd37caf
#
_entry.id   1618d4e0ba23efe4561b060dbdd37caf
#
_cell.length_a   1.000
_cell.length_b   1.000
_cell.length_c   1.000
_cell.angle_alpha   90.00
_cell.angle_beta   90.00
_cell.angle_gamma   90.00
#
_symmetry.space_group_name_H-M   'P 1'
#
loop_
_entity.id
_entity.type
_entity.pdbx_description
1 polymer ?
#
loop_
_entity_poly.entity_id
_entity_poly.type
_entity_poly.pdbx_seq_one_letter_code
_entity_poly.pdbx_strand_id
1 'polypeptide(L)'
;MSTPRVYVIHENPEWFPPLAAAFEAESVPVGEILLTADSGTEGTNGNDQPSTGSIDLAADPAPGIYWSRMSASAHTRGHEHAKEYTRAVLGWLERAGRTVVNGSHVLELEVSKVAQHGLLRNAGFDVPRTTAVFGKGDLVSAAERFTAEAPGQPFITKHNQGGKGLGVRKFDTVEELAAYVDSPEFEEPVDGITLLQDYLLATEPFVTRIEFVGGRFVYAVRVDTSAGSFELCPADACEVPTPGQQGTAAPGQQGTAAPGQQNADADPFSIREDVTARHPLVQRLEAFLADNRIGVAGIEFMETTDGRHVVYDINTNTNYNPAVEATSPVSGPRSIAQYLGGLLAAEQALLTA
;
A
#
# COMPACT_ATOMS: atom_id res chain seq x y z
N MET A 1 -3.27 28.95 -21.07
CA MET A 1 -3.81 27.67 -20.56
C MET A 1 -2.61 26.74 -20.35
N SER A 2 -2.51 26.08 -19.19
CA SER A 2 -1.44 25.10 -18.93
C SER A 2 -1.61 23.89 -19.85
N THR A 3 -0.50 23.33 -20.31
CA THR A 3 -0.52 22.10 -21.13
C THR A 3 -0.98 20.93 -20.26
N PRO A 4 -1.99 20.14 -20.70
CA PRO A 4 -2.45 18.97 -19.96
C PRO A 4 -1.32 17.98 -19.68
N ARG A 5 -1.28 17.43 -18.47
CA ARG A 5 -0.27 16.46 -18.02
C ARG A 5 -0.84 15.47 -17.01
N VAL A 6 -0.07 14.47 -16.69
CA VAL A 6 -0.35 13.60 -15.54
C VAL A 6 0.15 14.29 -14.27
N TYR A 7 -0.68 14.34 -13.23
CA TYR A 7 -0.31 14.83 -11.90
C TYR A 7 -0.26 13.68 -10.92
N VAL A 8 0.91 13.45 -10.30
CA VAL A 8 1.11 12.42 -9.28
C VAL A 8 0.98 13.06 -7.90
N ILE A 9 -0.04 12.66 -7.15
CA ILE A 9 -0.35 13.18 -5.82
C ILE A 9 0.22 12.22 -4.79
N HIS A 10 1.16 12.67 -3.96
CA HIS A 10 1.80 11.83 -2.93
C HIS A 10 2.35 12.68 -1.77
N GLU A 11 2.86 12.01 -0.74
CA GLU A 11 3.44 12.66 0.45
C GLU A 11 4.91 12.28 0.71
N ASN A 12 5.49 11.41 -0.10
CA ASN A 12 6.89 11.00 0.04
C ASN A 12 7.68 11.27 -1.25
N PRO A 13 8.56 12.29 -1.27
CA PRO A 13 9.34 12.65 -2.45
C PRO A 13 10.34 11.57 -2.88
N GLU A 14 10.81 10.72 -1.96
CA GLU A 14 11.78 9.66 -2.28
C GLU A 14 11.22 8.58 -3.22
N TRP A 15 9.90 8.45 -3.29
CA TRP A 15 9.23 7.47 -4.14
C TRP A 15 8.92 7.96 -5.55
N PHE A 16 9.16 9.25 -5.84
CA PHE A 16 8.84 9.84 -7.13
C PHE A 16 9.89 9.60 -8.23
N PRO A 17 11.22 9.61 -7.95
CA PRO A 17 12.25 9.53 -9.00
C PRO A 17 12.12 8.33 -9.96
N PRO A 18 11.84 7.09 -9.53
CA PRO A 18 11.63 5.97 -10.45
C PRO A 18 10.43 6.17 -11.38
N LEU A 19 9.38 6.82 -10.90
CA LEU A 19 8.20 7.15 -11.70
C LEU A 19 8.51 8.27 -12.68
N ALA A 20 9.19 9.34 -12.25
CA ALA A 20 9.62 10.43 -13.12
C ALA A 20 10.43 9.91 -14.31
N ALA A 21 11.40 9.02 -14.05
CA ALA A 21 12.20 8.38 -15.09
C ALA A 21 11.33 7.53 -16.04
N ALA A 22 10.31 6.83 -15.53
CA ALA A 22 9.39 6.06 -16.35
C ALA A 22 8.51 6.96 -17.24
N PHE A 23 7.98 8.06 -16.70
CA PHE A 23 7.22 9.04 -17.48
C PHE A 23 8.07 9.69 -18.58
N GLU A 24 9.33 10.03 -18.30
CA GLU A 24 10.27 10.53 -19.28
C GLU A 24 10.52 9.51 -20.40
N ALA A 25 10.78 8.25 -20.04
CA ALA A 25 11.01 7.16 -21.01
C ALA A 25 9.81 6.92 -21.93
N GLU A 26 8.58 7.11 -21.43
CA GLU A 26 7.34 6.98 -22.22
C GLU A 26 6.91 8.31 -22.87
N SER A 27 7.71 9.39 -22.72
CA SER A 27 7.40 10.74 -23.26
C SER A 27 6.05 11.28 -22.78
N VAL A 28 5.64 10.95 -21.55
CA VAL A 28 4.39 11.41 -20.93
C VAL A 28 4.69 12.62 -20.04
N PRO A 29 4.09 13.80 -20.30
CA PRO A 29 4.31 14.97 -19.46
C PRO A 29 3.74 14.73 -18.06
N VAL A 30 4.59 14.90 -17.04
CA VAL A 30 4.23 14.68 -15.65
C VAL A 30 4.46 15.92 -14.80
N GLY A 31 3.67 16.07 -13.74
CA GLY A 31 3.83 17.03 -12.66
C GLY A 31 3.65 16.32 -11.32
N GLU A 32 4.36 16.80 -10.31
CA GLU A 32 4.31 16.31 -8.96
C GLU A 32 3.42 17.20 -8.10
N ILE A 33 2.54 16.60 -7.27
CA ILE A 33 1.77 17.29 -6.22
C ILE A 33 2.15 16.65 -4.90
N LEU A 34 3.06 17.30 -4.17
CA LEU A 34 3.55 16.82 -2.88
C LEU A 34 2.68 17.38 -1.74
N LEU A 35 2.01 16.51 -0.99
CA LEU A 35 1.09 16.87 0.09
C LEU A 35 1.76 16.69 1.47
N THR A 36 2.72 17.57 1.77
CA THR A 36 3.37 17.63 3.09
C THR A 36 3.09 18.97 3.75
N ALA A 37 2.89 18.98 5.08
CA ALA A 37 2.64 20.22 5.83
C ALA A 37 3.87 21.16 5.87
N ASP A 38 5.07 20.59 5.71
CA ASP A 38 6.35 21.31 5.81
C ASP A 38 6.94 21.77 4.49
N SER A 39 6.13 21.83 3.43
CA SER A 39 6.57 22.30 2.10
C SER A 39 6.92 23.80 2.06
N GLY A 40 7.30 24.40 3.20
CA GLY A 40 7.90 25.71 3.33
C GLY A 40 9.33 25.82 2.78
N THR A 41 9.90 24.76 2.25
CA THR A 41 11.13 24.85 1.48
C THR A 41 10.78 25.31 0.06
N GLU A 42 11.16 26.53 -0.25
CA GLU A 42 11.22 27.11 -1.58
C GLU A 42 11.86 26.13 -2.58
N GLY A 43 11.05 25.21 -3.08
CA GLY A 43 11.40 24.43 -4.27
C GLY A 43 11.34 25.34 -5.48
N THR A 44 12.40 26.10 -5.69
CA THR A 44 12.65 26.82 -6.94
C THR A 44 13.00 25.82 -8.04
N ASN A 45 12.04 25.02 -8.47
CA ASN A 45 12.08 24.37 -9.76
C ASN A 45 11.22 25.24 -10.69
N GLY A 46 11.88 25.97 -11.56
CA GLY A 46 11.33 27.00 -12.45
C GLY A 46 10.32 26.54 -13.49
N ASN A 47 9.32 25.80 -13.08
CA ASN A 47 8.11 25.49 -13.81
C ASN A 47 6.92 25.77 -12.91
N ASP A 48 5.87 26.44 -13.42
CA ASP A 48 4.59 26.75 -12.80
C ASP A 48 3.93 25.54 -12.11
N GLN A 49 4.53 25.03 -11.03
CA GLN A 49 3.95 23.98 -10.21
C GLN A 49 3.09 24.64 -9.12
N PRO A 50 1.84 24.22 -8.96
CA PRO A 50 1.03 24.71 -7.86
C PRO A 50 1.74 24.35 -6.55
N SER A 51 1.94 25.33 -5.66
CA SER A 51 2.45 25.09 -4.32
C SER A 51 1.52 24.13 -3.62
N THR A 52 2.06 23.08 -3.09
CA THR A 52 1.39 21.88 -2.60
C THR A 52 0.57 22.07 -1.33
N GLY A 53 0.69 23.22 -0.68
CA GLY A 53 0.03 23.54 0.60
C GLY A 53 -1.31 24.27 0.49
N SER A 54 -1.79 24.61 -0.72
CA SER A 54 -3.06 25.35 -0.86
C SER A 54 -3.83 24.98 -2.11
N ILE A 55 -5.16 24.97 -2.00
CA ILE A 55 -6.10 24.85 -3.12
C ILE A 55 -6.81 26.19 -3.25
N ASP A 56 -6.74 26.82 -4.42
CA ASP A 56 -7.61 27.96 -4.73
C ASP A 56 -8.97 27.44 -5.18
N LEU A 57 -9.95 27.54 -4.29
CA LEU A 57 -11.32 27.07 -4.57
C LEU A 57 -12.07 27.97 -5.57
N ALA A 58 -11.54 29.14 -5.91
CA ALA A 58 -12.08 30.02 -6.95
C ALA A 58 -11.53 29.69 -8.35
N ALA A 59 -10.48 28.88 -8.44
CA ALA A 59 -9.85 28.46 -9.68
C ALA A 59 -10.24 27.02 -10.04
N ASP A 60 -10.37 26.74 -11.34
CA ASP A 60 -10.46 25.37 -11.81
C ASP A 60 -9.10 24.67 -11.70
N PRO A 61 -9.08 23.38 -11.29
CA PRO A 61 -7.85 22.60 -11.34
C PRO A 61 -7.30 22.50 -12.76
N ALA A 62 -5.98 22.44 -12.87
CA ALA A 62 -5.30 22.33 -14.17
C ALA A 62 -5.85 21.14 -14.99
N PRO A 63 -5.92 21.22 -16.32
CA PRO A 63 -6.37 20.11 -17.15
C PRO A 63 -5.36 18.96 -17.11
N GLY A 64 -5.85 17.72 -17.07
CA GLY A 64 -5.03 16.51 -17.08
C GLY A 64 -5.54 15.40 -16.20
N ILE A 65 -4.76 14.34 -16.11
CA ILE A 65 -5.05 13.13 -15.33
C ILE A 65 -4.38 13.23 -13.97
N TYR A 66 -5.11 12.98 -12.91
CA TYR A 66 -4.62 12.98 -11.54
C TYR A 66 -4.53 11.54 -11.01
N TRP A 67 -3.42 11.18 -10.40
CA TRP A 67 -3.24 9.88 -9.80
C TRP A 67 -2.86 10.01 -8.33
N SER A 68 -3.69 9.47 -7.44
CA SER A 68 -3.43 9.47 -6.01
C SER A 68 -2.55 8.30 -5.61
N ARG A 69 -1.46 8.62 -4.92
CA ARG A 69 -0.52 7.71 -4.26
C ARG A 69 -0.39 8.02 -2.77
N MET A 70 -1.48 8.40 -2.12
CA MET A 70 -1.46 8.61 -0.68
C MET A 70 -1.21 7.28 0.04
N SER A 71 -0.26 7.27 0.98
CA SER A 71 0.06 6.08 1.77
C SER A 71 -0.67 6.05 3.10
N ALA A 72 -1.22 4.89 3.46
CA ALA A 72 -1.80 4.65 4.78
C ALA A 72 -0.80 4.89 5.92
N SER A 73 0.52 4.75 5.66
CA SER A 73 1.59 4.93 6.64
C SER A 73 2.19 6.35 6.67
N ALA A 74 1.59 7.35 6.05
CA ALA A 74 2.11 8.73 6.00
C ALA A 74 2.41 9.32 7.39
N HIS A 75 1.59 8.99 8.38
CA HIS A 75 1.77 9.42 9.77
C HIS A 75 3.11 8.97 10.38
N THR A 76 3.71 7.86 9.92
CA THR A 76 5.02 7.38 10.42
C THR A 76 6.20 8.23 9.93
N ARG A 77 5.95 9.14 8.97
CA ARG A 77 6.91 10.09 8.41
C ARG A 77 6.62 11.54 8.82
N GLY A 78 5.79 11.74 9.87
CA GLY A 78 5.41 13.06 10.35
C GLY A 78 4.32 13.75 9.51
N HIS A 79 3.71 13.04 8.56
CA HIS A 79 2.67 13.59 7.68
C HIS A 79 1.25 13.20 8.18
N GLU A 80 0.97 13.44 9.45
CA GLU A 80 -0.26 13.00 10.13
C GLU A 80 -1.54 13.47 9.45
N HIS A 81 -1.54 14.70 8.90
CA HIS A 81 -2.72 15.32 8.28
C HIS A 81 -2.79 15.17 6.75
N ALA A 82 -1.79 14.52 6.13
CA ALA A 82 -1.74 14.38 4.67
C ALA A 82 -2.96 13.60 4.13
N LYS A 83 -3.48 12.63 4.88
CA LYS A 83 -4.68 11.89 4.53
C LYS A 83 -5.93 12.78 4.40
N GLU A 84 -6.18 13.64 5.40
CA GLU A 84 -7.32 14.55 5.41
C GLU A 84 -7.21 15.58 4.29
N TYR A 85 -6.00 16.11 4.06
CA TYR A 85 -5.79 17.04 2.97
C TYR A 85 -5.94 16.36 1.60
N THR A 86 -5.47 15.13 1.46
CA THR A 86 -5.69 14.33 0.25
C THR A 86 -7.16 14.15 -0.05
N ARG A 87 -8.00 13.82 0.95
CA ARG A 87 -9.47 13.74 0.78
C ARG A 87 -10.05 15.05 0.23
N ALA A 88 -9.61 16.18 0.76
CA ALA A 88 -10.08 17.49 0.29
C ALA A 88 -9.67 17.74 -1.17
N VAL A 89 -8.40 17.47 -1.52
CA VAL A 89 -7.86 17.60 -2.88
C VAL A 89 -8.62 16.72 -3.86
N LEU A 90 -8.75 15.43 -3.56
CA LEU A 90 -9.44 14.47 -4.44
C LEU A 90 -10.92 14.86 -4.65
N GLY A 91 -11.60 15.21 -3.56
CA GLY A 91 -12.98 15.66 -3.65
C GLY A 91 -13.16 16.95 -4.46
N TRP A 92 -12.20 17.88 -4.40
CA TRP A 92 -12.18 19.08 -5.24
C TRP A 92 -11.98 18.74 -6.71
N LEU A 93 -10.99 17.92 -7.04
CA LEU A 93 -10.69 17.48 -8.41
C LEU A 93 -11.88 16.76 -9.05
N GLU A 94 -12.48 15.81 -8.33
CA GLU A 94 -13.62 15.02 -8.81
C GLU A 94 -14.87 15.90 -9.05
N ARG A 95 -15.16 16.88 -8.17
CA ARG A 95 -16.26 17.85 -8.36
C ARG A 95 -16.01 18.77 -9.54
N ALA A 96 -14.75 19.09 -9.85
CA ALA A 96 -14.38 19.86 -11.03
C ALA A 96 -14.36 19.01 -12.31
N GLY A 97 -14.78 17.73 -12.24
CA GLY A 97 -14.85 16.84 -13.40
C GLY A 97 -13.50 16.37 -13.91
N ARG A 98 -12.44 16.41 -13.09
CA ARG A 98 -11.13 15.87 -13.46
C ARG A 98 -11.12 14.34 -13.37
N THR A 99 -10.39 13.70 -14.27
CA THR A 99 -10.13 12.27 -14.20
C THR A 99 -9.13 11.98 -13.09
N VAL A 100 -9.56 11.24 -12.08
CA VAL A 100 -8.73 10.87 -10.92
C VAL A 100 -8.59 9.36 -10.85
N VAL A 101 -7.39 8.85 -11.03
CA VAL A 101 -7.04 7.44 -10.83
C VAL A 101 -6.75 7.23 -9.35
N ASN A 102 -7.29 6.15 -8.77
CA ASN A 102 -7.29 5.92 -7.33
C ASN A 102 -7.87 7.13 -6.56
N GLY A 103 -9.06 7.56 -6.95
CA GLY A 103 -9.76 8.72 -6.40
C GLY A 103 -10.20 8.55 -4.94
N SER A 104 -11.11 9.42 -4.48
CA SER A 104 -11.49 9.50 -3.07
C SER A 104 -12.01 8.19 -2.49
N HIS A 105 -12.79 7.40 -3.25
CA HIS A 105 -13.28 6.10 -2.79
C HIS A 105 -12.15 5.05 -2.63
N VAL A 106 -11.09 5.12 -3.43
CA VAL A 106 -9.92 4.24 -3.32
C VAL A 106 -9.03 4.66 -2.16
N LEU A 107 -8.94 5.96 -1.87
CA LEU A 107 -8.26 6.45 -0.67
C LEU A 107 -8.87 5.83 0.61
N GLU A 108 -10.21 5.70 0.68
CA GLU A 108 -10.85 5.07 1.84
C GLU A 108 -10.48 3.58 1.99
N LEU A 109 -10.19 2.89 0.88
CA LEU A 109 -9.66 1.52 0.92
C LEU A 109 -8.20 1.49 1.36
N GLU A 110 -7.36 2.42 0.86
CA GLU A 110 -5.95 2.50 1.26
C GLU A 110 -5.79 2.68 2.77
N VAL A 111 -6.61 3.52 3.38
CA VAL A 111 -6.47 3.88 4.80
C VAL A 111 -7.27 3.00 5.75
N SER A 112 -7.99 1.97 5.28
CA SER A 112 -8.84 1.14 6.13
C SER A 112 -8.87 -0.33 5.70
N LYS A 113 -8.19 -1.18 6.47
CA LYS A 113 -8.27 -2.64 6.29
C LYS A 113 -9.66 -3.20 6.59
N VAL A 114 -10.43 -2.55 7.46
CA VAL A 114 -11.85 -2.89 7.68
C VAL A 114 -12.64 -2.75 6.38
N ALA A 115 -12.44 -1.63 5.66
CA ALA A 115 -13.09 -1.42 4.37
C ALA A 115 -12.62 -2.43 3.32
N GLN A 116 -11.32 -2.70 3.25
CA GLN A 116 -10.74 -3.70 2.33
C GLN A 116 -11.33 -5.10 2.57
N HIS A 117 -11.30 -5.60 3.81
CA HIS A 117 -11.80 -6.92 4.14
C HIS A 117 -13.31 -7.05 3.89
N GLY A 118 -14.09 -6.00 4.21
CA GLY A 118 -15.52 -5.96 3.92
C GLY A 118 -15.80 -6.06 2.42
N LEU A 119 -15.06 -5.30 1.62
CA LEU A 119 -15.23 -5.26 0.16
C LEU A 119 -14.81 -6.60 -0.49
N LEU A 120 -13.65 -7.14 -0.11
CA LEU A 120 -13.14 -8.43 -0.60
C LEU A 120 -14.10 -9.57 -0.26
N ARG A 121 -14.58 -9.63 0.98
CA ARG A 121 -15.54 -10.64 1.42
C ARG A 121 -16.84 -10.57 0.65
N ASN A 122 -17.39 -9.37 0.43
CA ASN A 122 -18.60 -9.16 -0.34
C ASN A 122 -18.44 -9.58 -1.82
N ALA A 123 -17.23 -9.48 -2.36
CA ALA A 123 -16.86 -9.98 -3.69
C ALA A 123 -16.55 -11.49 -3.73
N GLY A 124 -16.71 -12.20 -2.59
CA GLY A 124 -16.55 -13.65 -2.50
C GLY A 124 -15.10 -14.13 -2.42
N PHE A 125 -14.14 -13.27 -2.06
CA PHE A 125 -12.77 -13.71 -1.76
C PHE A 125 -12.69 -14.30 -0.36
N ASP A 126 -11.81 -15.28 -0.19
CA ASP A 126 -11.37 -15.71 1.13
C ASP A 126 -10.52 -14.61 1.75
N VAL A 127 -10.92 -14.17 2.93
CA VAL A 127 -10.21 -13.19 3.76
C VAL A 127 -10.01 -13.76 5.15
N PRO A 128 -8.99 -13.34 5.90
CA PRO A 128 -8.84 -13.83 7.27
C PRO A 128 -10.05 -13.41 8.12
N ARG A 129 -10.48 -14.28 9.05
CA ARG A 129 -11.46 -13.88 10.06
C ARG A 129 -10.88 -12.73 10.87
N THR A 130 -11.62 -11.64 10.96
CA THR A 130 -11.13 -10.38 11.53
C THR A 130 -12.22 -9.70 12.33
N THR A 131 -11.86 -9.20 13.52
CA THR A 131 -12.70 -8.33 14.35
C THR A 131 -12.00 -6.97 14.52
N ALA A 132 -12.68 -5.89 14.21
CA ALA A 132 -12.21 -4.55 14.46
C ALA A 132 -12.61 -4.10 15.88
N VAL A 133 -11.65 -3.56 16.62
CA VAL A 133 -11.85 -3.07 17.98
C VAL A 133 -11.46 -1.61 18.05
N PHE A 134 -12.41 -0.76 18.47
CA PHE A 134 -12.16 0.67 18.64
C PHE A 134 -11.78 0.97 20.09
N GLY A 135 -10.58 1.50 20.28
CA GLY A 135 -10.03 1.85 21.58
C GLY A 135 -9.36 0.70 22.32
N LYS A 136 -8.33 1.04 23.09
CA LYS A 136 -7.49 0.13 23.87
C LYS A 136 -8.29 -0.64 24.93
N GLY A 137 -9.27 0.03 25.56
CA GLY A 137 -9.98 -0.52 26.73
C GLY A 137 -10.79 -1.79 26.44
N ASP A 138 -11.25 -1.97 25.21
CA ASP A 138 -12.07 -3.13 24.81
C ASP A 138 -11.25 -4.25 24.17
N LEU A 139 -9.95 -4.07 23.96
CA LEU A 139 -9.13 -4.97 23.14
C LEU A 139 -9.02 -6.37 23.74
N VAL A 140 -8.76 -6.48 25.05
CA VAL A 140 -8.63 -7.78 25.74
C VAL A 140 -9.97 -8.54 25.74
N SER A 141 -11.08 -7.86 26.12
CA SER A 141 -12.40 -8.50 26.13
C SER A 141 -12.89 -8.90 24.75
N ALA A 142 -12.50 -8.15 23.71
CA ALA A 142 -12.75 -8.53 22.32
C ALA A 142 -11.93 -9.76 21.90
N ALA A 143 -10.68 -9.87 22.35
CA ALA A 143 -9.83 -11.03 22.08
C ALA A 143 -10.35 -12.29 22.78
N GLU A 144 -10.89 -12.19 23.99
CA GLU A 144 -11.56 -13.31 24.67
C GLU A 144 -12.72 -13.86 23.84
N ARG A 145 -13.57 -12.98 23.31
CA ARG A 145 -14.67 -13.38 22.41
C ARG A 145 -14.17 -13.94 21.09
N PHE A 146 -13.14 -13.32 20.51
CA PHE A 146 -12.55 -13.74 19.24
C PHE A 146 -11.96 -15.15 19.35
N THR A 147 -11.18 -15.43 20.40
CA THR A 147 -10.53 -16.73 20.60
C THR A 147 -11.52 -17.82 21.04
N ALA A 148 -12.64 -17.47 21.66
CA ALA A 148 -13.69 -18.44 22.02
C ALA A 148 -14.30 -19.15 20.78
N GLU A 149 -14.28 -18.52 19.60
CA GLU A 149 -14.74 -19.13 18.36
C GLU A 149 -13.74 -20.11 17.74
N ALA A 150 -12.44 -20.01 18.09
CA ALA A 150 -11.37 -20.89 17.63
C ALA A 150 -10.37 -21.16 18.77
N PRO A 151 -10.74 -21.98 19.78
CA PRO A 151 -9.92 -22.19 20.97
C PRO A 151 -8.54 -22.78 20.64
N GLY A 152 -7.50 -22.20 21.22
CA GLY A 152 -6.12 -22.66 21.07
C GLY A 152 -5.46 -22.32 19.75
N GLN A 153 -6.13 -21.54 18.89
CA GLN A 153 -5.50 -21.01 17.68
C GLN A 153 -4.82 -19.67 17.97
N PRO A 154 -3.59 -19.45 17.48
CA PRO A 154 -2.93 -18.17 17.58
C PRO A 154 -3.66 -17.11 16.73
N PHE A 155 -3.49 -15.87 17.12
CA PHE A 155 -4.05 -14.72 16.40
C PHE A 155 -3.02 -13.59 16.32
N ILE A 156 -3.31 -12.59 15.48
CA ILE A 156 -2.50 -11.38 15.37
C ILE A 156 -3.32 -10.14 15.71
N THR A 157 -2.64 -9.12 16.21
CA THR A 157 -3.13 -7.74 16.09
C THR A 157 -2.59 -7.12 14.84
N LYS A 158 -3.29 -6.10 14.32
CA LYS A 158 -2.88 -5.30 13.16
C LYS A 158 -3.54 -3.93 13.26
N HIS A 159 -2.83 -2.84 12.94
CA HIS A 159 -3.48 -1.54 12.84
C HIS A 159 -4.43 -1.51 11.63
N ASN A 160 -5.60 -0.88 11.77
CA ASN A 160 -6.52 -0.69 10.66
C ASN A 160 -5.91 0.23 9.60
N GLN A 161 -5.39 1.39 10.01
CA GLN A 161 -4.63 2.27 9.15
C GLN A 161 -3.13 2.07 9.39
N GLY A 162 -2.39 1.60 8.40
CA GLY A 162 -0.95 1.40 8.48
C GLY A 162 -0.42 0.60 7.31
N GLY A 163 0.88 0.59 7.19
CA GLY A 163 1.67 -0.21 6.25
C GLY A 163 2.93 -0.71 6.96
N LYS A 164 3.81 -1.42 6.26
CA LYS A 164 5.10 -1.86 6.78
C LYS A 164 5.03 -2.74 8.04
N GLY A 165 3.97 -3.50 8.22
CA GLY A 165 3.81 -4.37 9.40
C GLY A 165 3.45 -3.66 10.70
N LEU A 166 3.08 -2.38 10.69
CA LEU A 166 2.73 -1.62 11.88
C LEU A 166 1.64 -2.29 12.71
N GLY A 167 1.92 -2.46 14.01
CA GLY A 167 1.01 -3.08 14.96
C GLY A 167 0.74 -4.55 14.70
N VAL A 168 1.47 -5.21 13.78
CA VAL A 168 1.34 -6.64 13.55
C VAL A 168 2.14 -7.38 14.59
N ARG A 169 1.42 -8.03 15.52
CA ARG A 169 1.99 -8.89 16.57
C ARG A 169 1.20 -10.19 16.66
N LYS A 170 1.91 -11.31 16.79
CA LYS A 170 1.32 -12.63 17.02
C LYS A 170 1.20 -12.88 18.51
N PHE A 171 0.08 -13.49 18.90
CA PHE A 171 -0.22 -13.93 20.27
C PHE A 171 -0.70 -15.37 20.24
N ASP A 172 -0.18 -16.17 21.13
CA ASP A 172 -0.65 -17.54 21.33
C ASP A 172 -1.79 -17.60 22.36
N THR A 173 -1.88 -16.58 23.25
CA THR A 173 -2.92 -16.48 24.28
C THR A 173 -3.44 -15.04 24.45
N VAL A 174 -4.61 -14.90 25.08
CA VAL A 174 -5.20 -13.60 25.44
C VAL A 174 -4.40 -12.94 26.56
N GLU A 175 -3.79 -13.71 27.45
CA GLU A 175 -2.96 -13.21 28.54
C GLU A 175 -1.69 -12.50 28.00
N GLU A 176 -1.09 -13.03 26.95
CA GLU A 176 0.03 -12.36 26.26
C GLU A 176 -0.40 -11.02 25.65
N LEU A 177 -1.57 -10.98 25.02
CA LEU A 177 -2.14 -9.72 24.52
C LEU A 177 -2.40 -8.75 25.67
N ALA A 178 -2.98 -9.19 26.78
CA ALA A 178 -3.25 -8.35 27.94
C ALA A 178 -1.96 -7.73 28.50
N ALA A 179 -0.91 -8.55 28.64
CA ALA A 179 0.40 -8.07 29.08
C ALA A 179 0.99 -7.03 28.11
N TYR A 180 0.85 -7.23 26.80
CA TYR A 180 1.27 -6.26 25.79
C TYR A 180 0.48 -4.96 25.87
N VAL A 181 -0.85 -5.05 25.98
CA VAL A 181 -1.74 -3.87 26.08
C VAL A 181 -1.38 -3.02 27.31
N ASP A 182 -1.01 -3.63 28.43
CA ASP A 182 -0.62 -2.92 29.65
C ASP A 182 0.84 -2.44 29.64
N SER A 183 1.64 -2.86 28.66
CA SER A 183 3.05 -2.49 28.58
C SER A 183 3.25 -1.11 27.94
N PRO A 184 4.42 -0.47 28.18
CA PRO A 184 4.80 0.75 27.49
C PRO A 184 5.12 0.54 25.98
N GLU A 185 5.20 -0.72 25.55
CA GLU A 185 5.44 -1.09 24.16
C GLU A 185 4.16 -1.09 23.31
N PHE A 186 2.99 -0.88 23.93
CA PHE A 186 1.73 -0.84 23.19
C PHE A 186 1.71 0.36 22.25
N GLU A 187 1.64 0.04 20.96
CA GLU A 187 1.50 1.04 19.89
C GLU A 187 0.02 1.31 19.61
N GLU A 188 -0.44 2.52 19.94
CA GLU A 188 -1.82 2.90 19.67
C GLU A 188 -2.02 3.19 18.18
N PRO A 189 -3.03 2.57 17.51
CA PRO A 189 -3.33 2.88 16.11
C PRO A 189 -3.70 4.35 15.91
N VAL A 190 -3.23 4.98 14.84
CA VAL A 190 -3.48 6.39 14.54
C VAL A 190 -4.97 6.75 14.41
N ASP A 191 -5.80 5.77 14.05
CA ASP A 191 -7.25 5.88 13.93
C ASP A 191 -8.01 5.25 15.13
N GLY A 192 -7.27 4.77 16.14
CA GLY A 192 -7.82 4.12 17.32
C GLY A 192 -8.41 2.73 17.06
N ILE A 193 -8.17 2.11 15.88
CA ILE A 193 -8.77 0.82 15.52
C ILE A 193 -7.69 -0.25 15.40
N THR A 194 -7.77 -1.25 16.28
CA THR A 194 -6.95 -2.47 16.22
C THR A 194 -7.78 -3.61 15.62
N LEU A 195 -7.22 -4.34 14.68
CA LEU A 195 -7.79 -5.57 14.16
C LEU A 195 -7.24 -6.76 14.95
N LEU A 196 -8.14 -7.63 15.41
CA LEU A 196 -7.84 -8.98 15.82
C LEU A 196 -8.10 -9.89 14.62
N GLN A 197 -7.10 -10.66 14.20
CA GLN A 197 -7.16 -11.44 12.96
C GLN A 197 -6.59 -12.83 13.18
N ASP A 198 -7.16 -13.87 12.55
CA ASP A 198 -6.59 -15.21 12.58
C ASP A 198 -5.14 -15.21 12.10
N TYR A 199 -4.27 -15.91 12.81
CA TYR A 199 -2.93 -16.19 12.31
C TYR A 199 -3.01 -17.32 11.28
N LEU A 200 -2.72 -16.98 10.02
CA LEU A 200 -2.78 -17.91 8.91
C LEU A 200 -1.47 -18.71 8.80
N LEU A 201 -1.60 -20.01 8.61
CA LEU A 201 -0.47 -20.88 8.33
C LEU A 201 -0.29 -21.00 6.81
N ALA A 202 0.78 -20.41 6.29
CA ALA A 202 1.16 -20.56 4.90
C ALA A 202 1.68 -21.98 4.61
N THR A 203 1.44 -22.48 3.41
CA THR A 203 1.99 -23.75 2.93
C THR A 203 3.52 -23.71 2.85
N GLU A 204 4.05 -22.57 2.42
CA GLU A 204 5.47 -22.25 2.39
C GLU A 204 5.71 -20.87 3.02
N PRO A 205 6.92 -20.59 3.52
CA PRO A 205 7.20 -19.34 4.26
C PRO A 205 7.37 -18.15 3.29
N PHE A 206 6.32 -17.83 2.55
CA PHE A 206 6.25 -16.63 1.71
C PHE A 206 4.81 -16.15 1.55
N VAL A 207 4.65 -14.91 1.16
CA VAL A 207 3.40 -14.35 0.68
C VAL A 207 3.57 -13.97 -0.79
N THR A 208 2.46 -13.86 -1.51
CA THR A 208 2.47 -13.40 -2.90
C THR A 208 1.81 -12.04 -3.01
N ARG A 209 2.50 -11.11 -3.66
CA ARG A 209 1.99 -9.81 -4.03
C ARG A 209 1.83 -9.74 -5.54
N ILE A 210 0.63 -9.42 -6.01
CA ILE A 210 0.32 -9.25 -7.43
C ILE A 210 0.20 -7.77 -7.73
N GLU A 211 0.95 -7.30 -8.73
CA GLU A 211 0.89 -5.91 -9.17
C GLU A 211 -0.08 -5.75 -10.34
N PHE A 212 -0.93 -4.72 -10.25
CA PHE A 212 -1.93 -4.37 -11.25
C PHE A 212 -1.80 -2.90 -11.67
N VAL A 213 -1.88 -2.65 -12.97
CA VAL A 213 -1.91 -1.32 -13.57
C VAL A 213 -3.04 -1.24 -14.60
N GLY A 214 -3.85 -0.19 -14.54
CA GLY A 214 -5.08 -0.11 -15.33
C GLY A 214 -6.09 -1.21 -14.99
N GLY A 215 -6.02 -1.75 -13.77
CA GLY A 215 -6.80 -2.92 -13.35
C GLY A 215 -6.38 -4.22 -14.04
N ARG A 216 -5.20 -4.28 -14.67
CA ARG A 216 -4.65 -5.44 -15.37
C ARG A 216 -3.38 -5.94 -14.71
N PHE A 217 -3.21 -7.25 -14.72
CA PHE A 217 -2.03 -7.95 -14.21
C PHE A 217 -0.75 -7.45 -14.88
N VAL A 218 0.27 -7.20 -14.08
CA VAL A 218 1.63 -6.86 -14.54
C VAL A 218 2.58 -8.01 -14.26
N TYR A 219 2.78 -8.34 -13.00
CA TYR A 219 3.53 -9.50 -12.52
C TYR A 219 3.13 -9.85 -11.07
N ALA A 220 3.60 -10.99 -10.61
CA ALA A 220 3.48 -11.39 -9.21
C ALA A 220 4.86 -11.57 -8.58
N VAL A 221 4.99 -11.19 -7.32
CA VAL A 221 6.22 -11.24 -6.53
C VAL A 221 6.03 -12.19 -5.37
N ARG A 222 6.96 -13.11 -5.19
CA ARG A 222 7.16 -13.87 -3.96
C ARG A 222 7.89 -12.98 -2.97
N VAL A 223 7.38 -12.87 -1.76
CA VAL A 223 8.00 -12.16 -0.65
C VAL A 223 8.31 -13.18 0.44
N ASP A 224 9.58 -13.44 0.69
CA ASP A 224 10.03 -14.44 1.67
C ASP A 224 9.73 -13.97 3.10
N THR A 225 9.12 -14.84 3.90
CA THR A 225 8.76 -14.60 5.30
C THR A 225 9.48 -15.53 6.26
N SER A 226 10.46 -16.29 5.78
CA SER A 226 11.20 -17.28 6.58
C SER A 226 11.98 -16.67 7.76
N ALA A 227 12.33 -15.38 7.66
CA ALA A 227 12.96 -14.62 8.75
C ALA A 227 12.00 -14.30 9.91
N GLY A 228 10.70 -14.60 9.77
CA GLY A 228 9.68 -14.34 10.79
C GLY A 228 9.29 -12.88 10.97
N SER A 229 9.71 -12.00 10.06
CA SER A 229 9.31 -10.59 10.05
C SER A 229 7.95 -10.42 9.38
N PHE A 230 7.10 -9.58 9.96
CA PHE A 230 5.86 -9.09 9.33
C PHE A 230 6.09 -7.79 8.54
N GLU A 231 7.29 -7.25 8.58
CA GLU A 231 7.71 -6.04 7.84
C GLU A 231 8.06 -6.42 6.40
N LEU A 232 7.06 -6.47 5.55
CA LEU A 232 7.17 -6.94 4.17
C LEU A 232 6.99 -5.79 3.16
N CYS A 233 7.65 -4.64 3.41
CA CYS A 233 7.53 -3.51 2.50
C CYS A 233 8.62 -3.52 1.43
N PRO A 234 8.27 -3.62 0.12
CA PRO A 234 9.24 -3.44 -0.96
C PRO A 234 9.94 -2.08 -0.93
N ALA A 235 9.33 -1.06 -0.31
CA ALA A 235 9.88 0.29 -0.23
C ALA A 235 11.13 0.38 0.65
N ASP A 236 11.29 -0.47 1.67
CA ASP A 236 12.49 -0.44 2.52
C ASP A 236 13.70 -1.06 1.83
N ALA A 237 13.49 -1.92 0.82
CA ALA A 237 14.53 -2.40 -0.07
C ALA A 237 14.93 -1.37 -1.15
N CYS A 238 14.19 -0.26 -1.27
CA CYS A 238 14.48 0.84 -2.21
C CYS A 238 15.36 1.94 -1.60
N GLU A 239 15.73 1.86 -0.32
CA GLU A 239 16.72 2.78 0.25
C GLU A 239 18.08 2.47 -0.36
N VAL A 240 18.49 3.31 -1.32
CA VAL A 240 19.88 3.33 -1.80
C VAL A 240 20.75 3.74 -0.61
N PRO A 241 21.70 2.92 -0.14
CA PRO A 241 22.54 3.29 0.98
C PRO A 241 23.28 4.58 0.66
N THR A 242 22.96 5.66 1.32
CA THR A 242 23.74 6.90 1.23
C THR A 242 25.09 6.60 1.91
N PRO A 243 26.24 6.76 1.24
CA PRO A 243 27.55 6.50 1.83
C PRO A 243 27.73 7.41 3.06
N GLY A 244 27.63 6.84 4.28
CA GLY A 244 27.94 7.54 5.52
C GLY A 244 26.96 7.41 6.67
N GLN A 245 25.76 6.83 6.51
CA GLN A 245 24.87 6.55 7.64
C GLN A 245 24.95 5.06 8.02
N GLN A 246 25.66 4.79 9.10
CA GLN A 246 25.52 3.51 9.82
C GLN A 246 24.18 3.54 10.54
N GLY A 247 23.25 2.70 10.12
CA GLY A 247 21.95 2.55 10.75
C GLY A 247 22.09 2.17 12.22
N THR A 248 21.54 3.00 13.09
CA THR A 248 21.31 2.63 14.48
C THR A 248 20.04 1.80 14.53
N ALA A 249 20.22 0.48 14.49
CA ALA A 249 19.14 -0.43 14.82
C ALA A 249 18.64 -0.15 16.24
N ALA A 250 17.36 0.05 16.41
CA ALA A 250 16.73 0.13 17.71
C ALA A 250 16.91 -1.22 18.45
N PRO A 251 17.32 -1.23 19.73
CA PRO A 251 17.50 -2.46 20.46
C PRO A 251 16.15 -2.98 20.99
N GLY A 252 15.71 -4.12 20.50
CA GLY A 252 14.64 -4.84 21.15
C GLY A 252 13.90 -5.80 20.24
N GLN A 253 14.41 -7.01 20.10
CA GLN A 253 13.73 -8.28 20.37
C GLN A 253 14.60 -9.44 19.89
N GLN A 254 15.27 -10.09 20.85
CA GLN A 254 15.87 -11.39 20.66
C GLN A 254 14.80 -12.46 20.85
N GLY A 255 14.19 -12.89 19.76
CA GLY A 255 13.54 -14.20 19.71
C GLY A 255 14.64 -15.24 19.49
N THR A 256 14.77 -16.21 20.40
CA THR A 256 15.71 -17.32 20.30
C THR A 256 15.29 -18.26 19.18
N ALA A 257 15.81 -18.07 17.99
CA ALA A 257 15.76 -19.04 16.91
C ALA A 257 17.06 -19.85 16.88
N ALA A 258 16.94 -21.17 16.74
CA ALA A 258 18.09 -22.08 16.58
C ALA A 258 18.85 -21.74 15.28
N PRO A 259 20.20 -21.94 15.23
CA PRO A 259 20.99 -21.56 14.07
C PRO A 259 20.79 -22.55 12.92
N GLY A 260 19.89 -22.22 11.99
CA GLY A 260 19.88 -22.74 10.63
C GLY A 260 20.73 -21.83 9.76
N GLN A 261 21.63 -22.39 8.97
CA GLN A 261 22.48 -21.66 8.04
C GLN A 261 21.62 -20.85 7.05
N GLN A 262 21.55 -19.53 7.25
CA GLN A 262 20.95 -18.59 6.32
C GLN A 262 21.96 -18.29 5.22
N ASN A 263 21.57 -18.50 3.96
CA ASN A 263 22.23 -17.85 2.83
C ASN A 263 21.92 -16.35 2.92
N ALA A 264 22.83 -15.57 3.45
CA ALA A 264 22.69 -14.14 3.72
C ALA A 264 22.67 -13.25 2.46
N ASP A 265 22.64 -13.84 1.24
CA ASP A 265 22.78 -13.13 -0.04
C ASP A 265 21.54 -13.25 -0.96
N ALA A 266 20.44 -13.85 -0.55
CA ALA A 266 19.27 -13.95 -1.41
C ALA A 266 18.32 -12.77 -1.14
N ASP A 267 17.98 -12.02 -2.21
CA ASP A 267 16.93 -10.99 -2.16
C ASP A 267 15.62 -11.65 -1.70
N PRO A 268 14.93 -11.10 -0.67
CA PRO A 268 13.67 -11.64 -0.19
C PRO A 268 12.54 -11.55 -1.22
N PHE A 269 12.75 -10.84 -2.33
CA PHE A 269 11.78 -10.64 -3.39
C PHE A 269 12.19 -11.35 -4.67
N SER A 270 11.28 -12.10 -5.28
CA SER A 270 11.49 -12.76 -6.58
C SER A 270 10.20 -12.84 -7.39
N ILE A 271 10.31 -12.91 -8.72
CA ILE A 271 9.15 -13.07 -9.61
C ILE A 271 8.52 -14.47 -9.41
N ARG A 272 7.19 -14.51 -9.33
CA ARG A 272 6.38 -15.73 -9.35
C ARG A 272 5.92 -16.04 -10.78
N GLU A 273 6.69 -16.85 -11.50
CA GLU A 273 6.40 -17.20 -12.91
C GLU A 273 5.12 -18.07 -13.09
N ASP A 274 4.74 -18.79 -12.04
CA ASP A 274 3.54 -19.64 -12.02
C ASP A 274 2.24 -18.84 -11.86
N VAL A 275 2.32 -17.60 -11.33
CA VAL A 275 1.18 -16.68 -11.22
C VAL A 275 1.16 -15.76 -12.44
N THR A 276 0.22 -15.99 -13.34
CA THR A 276 0.09 -15.25 -14.62
C THR A 276 -1.30 -14.62 -14.75
N ALA A 277 -1.52 -13.81 -15.79
CA ALA A 277 -2.85 -13.26 -16.11
C ALA A 277 -3.94 -14.34 -16.33
N ARG A 278 -3.55 -15.61 -16.53
CA ARG A 278 -4.49 -16.74 -16.66
C ARG A 278 -4.82 -17.41 -15.34
N HIS A 279 -4.13 -17.06 -14.28
CA HIS A 279 -4.39 -17.62 -12.95
C HIS A 279 -5.82 -17.25 -12.49
N PRO A 280 -6.63 -18.20 -11.99
CA PRO A 280 -8.04 -17.94 -11.65
C PRO A 280 -8.22 -16.79 -10.64
N LEU A 281 -7.35 -16.69 -9.63
CA LEU A 281 -7.37 -15.60 -8.66
C LEU A 281 -7.09 -14.25 -9.34
N VAL A 282 -6.12 -14.20 -10.28
CA VAL A 282 -5.78 -12.97 -11.01
C VAL A 282 -6.98 -12.47 -11.81
N GLN A 283 -7.67 -13.35 -12.55
CA GLN A 283 -8.85 -12.97 -13.34
C GLN A 283 -9.99 -12.44 -12.45
N ARG A 284 -10.20 -13.04 -11.27
CA ARG A 284 -11.19 -12.55 -10.30
C ARG A 284 -10.79 -11.19 -9.72
N LEU A 285 -9.49 -10.99 -9.44
CA LEU A 285 -8.96 -9.72 -8.95
C LEU A 285 -9.05 -8.62 -10.02
N GLU A 286 -8.79 -8.91 -11.31
CA GLU A 286 -8.99 -7.94 -12.39
C GLU A 286 -10.45 -7.48 -12.48
N ALA A 287 -11.41 -8.39 -12.39
CA ALA A 287 -12.84 -8.06 -12.37
C ALA A 287 -13.19 -7.20 -11.13
N PHE A 288 -12.69 -7.59 -9.95
CA PHE A 288 -12.87 -6.83 -8.71
C PHE A 288 -12.31 -5.40 -8.81
N LEU A 289 -11.10 -5.23 -9.37
CA LEU A 289 -10.47 -3.92 -9.56
C LEU A 289 -11.28 -3.04 -10.51
N ALA A 290 -11.80 -3.62 -11.60
CA ALA A 290 -12.64 -2.92 -12.56
C ALA A 290 -13.97 -2.46 -11.91
N ASP A 291 -14.66 -3.35 -11.20
CA ASP A 291 -15.94 -3.05 -10.52
C ASP A 291 -15.77 -1.95 -9.47
N ASN A 292 -14.61 -1.89 -8.82
CA ASN A 292 -14.30 -0.91 -7.79
C ASN A 292 -13.47 0.28 -8.30
N ARG A 293 -13.23 0.39 -9.61
CA ARG A 293 -12.49 1.48 -10.25
C ARG A 293 -11.10 1.73 -9.61
N ILE A 294 -10.41 0.64 -9.26
CA ILE A 294 -9.05 0.69 -8.72
C ILE A 294 -8.10 0.58 -9.90
N GLY A 295 -7.40 1.66 -10.21
CA GLY A 295 -6.55 1.75 -11.40
C GLY A 295 -5.17 1.16 -11.19
N VAL A 296 -4.57 1.33 -10.02
CA VAL A 296 -3.22 0.82 -9.68
C VAL A 296 -3.28 0.22 -8.28
N ALA A 297 -2.83 -1.02 -8.12
CA ALA A 297 -2.76 -1.68 -6.82
C ALA A 297 -1.76 -2.83 -6.81
N GLY A 298 -1.15 -3.08 -5.64
CA GLY A 298 -0.51 -4.33 -5.27
C GLY A 298 -1.44 -5.09 -4.32
N ILE A 299 -1.83 -6.32 -4.66
CA ILE A 299 -2.74 -7.14 -3.84
C ILE A 299 -1.97 -8.33 -3.28
N GLU A 300 -2.08 -8.52 -1.96
CA GLU A 300 -1.36 -9.57 -1.26
C GLU A 300 -2.28 -10.74 -0.89
N PHE A 301 -1.81 -11.95 -1.14
CA PHE A 301 -2.48 -13.15 -0.73
C PHE A 301 -1.50 -14.20 -0.18
N MET A 302 -2.04 -15.13 0.59
CA MET A 302 -1.33 -16.27 1.15
C MET A 302 -1.98 -17.57 0.66
N GLU A 303 -1.17 -18.55 0.30
CA GLU A 303 -1.57 -19.92 0.06
C GLU A 303 -1.50 -20.67 1.39
N THR A 304 -2.64 -21.02 1.93
CA THR A 304 -2.74 -21.65 3.25
C THR A 304 -2.64 -23.17 3.19
N THR A 305 -2.25 -23.79 4.28
CA THR A 305 -2.08 -25.25 4.39
C THR A 305 -3.36 -26.06 4.13
N ASP A 306 -4.52 -25.41 4.22
CA ASP A 306 -5.84 -25.98 3.85
C ASP A 306 -6.22 -25.77 2.39
N GLY A 307 -5.31 -25.22 1.57
CA GLY A 307 -5.44 -25.08 0.12
C GLY A 307 -6.21 -23.84 -0.34
N ARG A 308 -6.48 -22.87 0.54
CA ARG A 308 -7.14 -21.61 0.15
C ARG A 308 -6.12 -20.55 -0.29
N HIS A 309 -6.56 -19.65 -1.16
CA HIS A 309 -5.89 -18.39 -1.45
C HIS A 309 -6.57 -17.27 -0.66
N VAL A 310 -5.97 -16.86 0.45
CA VAL A 310 -6.54 -15.86 1.35
C VAL A 310 -5.97 -14.50 1.03
N VAL A 311 -6.80 -13.59 0.53
CA VAL A 311 -6.43 -12.19 0.21
C VAL A 311 -6.55 -11.36 1.49
N TYR A 312 -5.50 -10.62 1.86
CA TYR A 312 -5.49 -9.95 3.16
C TYR A 312 -5.07 -8.48 3.12
N ASP A 313 -4.54 -7.99 1.98
CA ASP A 313 -4.14 -6.58 1.84
C ASP A 313 -4.27 -6.07 0.41
N ILE A 314 -4.72 -4.81 0.26
CA ILE A 314 -4.78 -4.07 -0.99
C ILE A 314 -3.98 -2.79 -0.79
N ASN A 315 -2.87 -2.66 -1.50
CA ASN A 315 -2.01 -1.50 -1.44
C ASN A 315 -2.21 -0.66 -2.72
N THR A 316 -2.84 0.48 -2.60
CA THR A 316 -3.09 1.38 -3.76
C THR A 316 -1.98 2.40 -3.95
N ASN A 317 -1.07 2.50 -2.98
CA ASN A 317 0.22 3.14 -3.09
C ASN A 317 1.31 2.07 -3.18
N THR A 318 1.54 1.55 -4.38
CA THR A 318 2.55 0.51 -4.62
C THR A 318 3.91 1.11 -4.97
N ASN A 319 4.97 0.50 -4.45
CA ASN A 319 6.35 0.76 -4.83
C ASN A 319 6.94 -0.55 -5.40
N TYR A 320 7.91 -0.39 -6.29
CA TYR A 320 8.47 -1.50 -7.04
C TYR A 320 9.92 -1.74 -6.59
N ASN A 321 10.23 -3.00 -6.24
CA ASN A 321 11.56 -3.39 -5.84
C ASN A 321 12.51 -3.36 -7.07
N PRO A 322 13.66 -2.63 -7.02
CA PRO A 322 14.56 -2.52 -8.16
C PRO A 322 15.15 -3.85 -8.65
N ALA A 323 15.40 -4.81 -7.75
CA ALA A 323 15.91 -6.12 -8.12
C ALA A 323 14.84 -6.95 -8.86
N VAL A 324 13.58 -6.86 -8.44
CA VAL A 324 12.43 -7.44 -9.14
C VAL A 324 12.26 -6.79 -10.50
N GLU A 325 12.29 -5.45 -10.58
CA GLU A 325 12.17 -4.71 -11.84
C GLU A 325 13.27 -5.08 -12.85
N ALA A 326 14.51 -5.34 -12.37
CA ALA A 326 15.61 -5.74 -13.23
C ALA A 326 15.42 -7.13 -13.88
N THR A 327 14.63 -8.00 -13.28
CA THR A 327 14.37 -9.37 -13.75
C THR A 327 12.99 -9.57 -14.34
N SER A 328 12.07 -8.62 -14.07
CA SER A 328 10.70 -8.68 -14.58
C SER A 328 10.66 -8.48 -16.11
N PRO A 329 9.83 -9.25 -16.83
CA PRO A 329 9.62 -9.05 -18.27
C PRO A 329 8.91 -7.73 -18.60
N VAL A 330 8.24 -7.13 -17.62
CA VAL A 330 7.47 -5.89 -17.77
C VAL A 330 7.78 -4.97 -16.59
N SER A 331 8.09 -3.70 -16.85
CA SER A 331 8.31 -2.73 -15.78
C SER A 331 6.98 -2.19 -15.23
N GLY A 332 6.81 -2.26 -13.90
CA GLY A 332 5.67 -1.67 -13.22
C GLY A 332 5.58 -0.15 -13.39
N PRO A 333 6.64 0.63 -13.10
CA PRO A 333 6.64 2.08 -13.31
C PRO A 333 6.35 2.50 -14.76
N ARG A 334 6.91 1.81 -15.77
CA ARG A 334 6.62 2.11 -17.18
C ARG A 334 5.17 1.75 -17.56
N SER A 335 4.63 0.66 -17.03
CA SER A 335 3.23 0.30 -17.22
C SER A 335 2.29 1.39 -16.68
N ILE A 336 2.62 1.99 -15.53
CA ILE A 336 1.89 3.13 -14.98
C ILE A 336 1.97 4.35 -15.92
N ALA A 337 3.17 4.71 -16.38
CA ALA A 337 3.36 5.83 -17.28
C ALA A 337 2.57 5.63 -18.60
N GLN A 338 2.59 4.44 -19.18
CA GLN A 338 1.82 4.10 -20.39
C GLN A 338 0.30 4.17 -20.14
N TYR A 339 -0.18 3.62 -19.02
CA TYR A 339 -1.59 3.65 -18.67
C TYR A 339 -2.11 5.08 -18.48
N LEU A 340 -1.43 5.88 -17.66
CA LEU A 340 -1.83 7.28 -17.40
C LEU A 340 -1.65 8.17 -18.62
N GLY A 341 -0.60 7.93 -19.42
CA GLY A 341 -0.39 8.60 -20.71
C GLY A 341 -1.50 8.28 -21.72
N GLY A 342 -1.97 7.04 -21.75
CA GLY A 342 -3.12 6.64 -22.56
C GLY A 342 -4.42 7.36 -22.17
N LEU A 343 -4.68 7.52 -20.86
CA LEU A 343 -5.81 8.29 -20.36
C LEU A 343 -5.69 9.78 -20.76
N LEU A 344 -4.49 10.34 -20.63
CA LEU A 344 -4.23 11.74 -20.99
C LEU A 344 -4.48 11.98 -22.49
N ALA A 345 -3.99 11.09 -23.35
CA ALA A 345 -4.22 11.18 -24.79
C ALA A 345 -5.70 11.06 -25.16
N ALA A 346 -6.44 10.18 -24.50
CA ALA A 346 -7.87 10.02 -24.70
C ALA A 346 -8.66 11.28 -24.28
N GLU A 347 -8.32 11.90 -23.13
CA GLU A 347 -8.93 13.15 -22.68
C GLU A 347 -8.66 14.30 -23.67
N GLN A 348 -7.43 14.42 -24.17
CA GLN A 348 -7.07 15.44 -25.16
C GLN A 348 -7.82 15.27 -26.49
N ALA A 349 -8.01 14.03 -26.93
CA ALA A 349 -8.77 13.74 -28.16
C ALA A 349 -10.24 14.17 -28.03
N LEU A 350 -10.85 13.98 -26.86
CA LEU A 350 -12.23 14.41 -26.59
C LEU A 350 -12.39 15.93 -26.55
N LEU A 351 -11.36 16.67 -26.13
CA LEU A 351 -11.37 18.15 -26.10
C LEU A 351 -11.18 18.78 -27.47
N THR A 352 -10.69 18.03 -28.46
CA THR A 352 -10.42 18.48 -29.84
C THR A 352 -11.47 18.05 -30.85
N ALA A 353 -12.38 17.16 -30.46
CA ALA A 353 -13.50 16.68 -31.28
C ALA A 353 -14.77 17.52 -31.08
#